data_73eaad7b0360d1699dce28b5b10892ea
#
_entry.id   73eaad7b0360d1699dce28b5b10892ea
#
_cell.length_a   1.000
_cell.length_b   1.000
_cell.length_c   1.000
_cell.angle_alpha   90.00
_cell.angle_beta   90.00
_cell.angle_gamma   90.00
#
_symmetry.space_group_name_H-M   'P 1'
#
loop_
_entity.id
_entity.type
_entity.pdbx_description
1 polymer ?
#
loop_
_entity_poly.entity_id
_entity_poly.type
_entity_poly.pdbx_seq_one_letter_code
_entity_poly.pdbx_strand_id
1 'polypeptide(L)'
;MKKRLILILAAFLLSITSCSQPVVLRVGPVPPVQLPSAAGEEAEEPLPVGWEETADGTRLRDGNGGYARGFTWYEGKGYWFDGEGYLQTGWIDAEEGWLYAGEDGVLQTGLIEVDGEFYYIGDDYLMDTGWVALPEGYAWAGEDGALVRERYVDGRWIGADGLAVPDEFSITDEQYQQMQTLLTEMPGASVVVEDLVSGRRWEWNTAGAYYYIASVYKLPYAVWLLQRADRGEIDLDEEITYTADLHVGAAGIIQDGEYGERYTVRQLIEYMIVYSDNTALSMLKSRFPVSEFKEWINSDEIGLERDLNDSTDSVTTAADCCTFARLAFQYMESGGENADFFREIYTSTDDQLFRSELEVGQKYGWWDNELHSAAVVYAGRPYALAVLTGWGERTEEDERELQEIFDLVESFFPEVAEG
;
A
#
# COMPACT_ATOMS: atom_id res chain seq x y z
N MET A 1 -68.10 3.97 4.99
CA MET A 1 -67.67 4.92 6.04
C MET A 1 -66.51 4.27 6.81
N LYS A 2 -65.30 4.65 6.53
CA LYS A 2 -64.09 4.61 7.39
C LYS A 2 -62.96 5.25 6.58
N LYS A 3 -62.62 6.48 6.91
CA LYS A 3 -61.51 7.23 6.35
C LYS A 3 -60.22 6.60 6.83
N ARG A 4 -59.33 6.19 5.92
CA ARG A 4 -57.94 5.87 6.22
C ARG A 4 -57.08 7.09 5.98
N LEU A 5 -56.46 7.53 7.05
CA LEU A 5 -55.49 8.60 7.12
C LEU A 5 -54.20 8.07 6.52
N ILE A 6 -53.71 8.69 5.44
CA ILE A 6 -52.40 8.39 4.86
C ILE A 6 -51.40 9.31 5.55
N LEU A 7 -50.49 8.75 6.34
CA LEU A 7 -49.38 9.43 6.92
C LEU A 7 -48.25 9.44 5.87
N ILE A 8 -47.93 10.62 5.35
CA ILE A 8 -46.79 10.81 4.48
C ILE A 8 -45.58 11.03 5.40
N LEU A 9 -44.73 9.98 5.48
CA LEU A 9 -43.40 10.10 6.10
C LEU A 9 -42.46 10.71 5.05
N ALA A 10 -42.13 11.98 5.22
CA ALA A 10 -41.04 12.63 4.48
C ALA A 10 -39.71 12.13 5.07
N ALA A 11 -39.05 11.22 4.35
CA ALA A 11 -37.68 10.85 4.65
C ALA A 11 -36.76 12.00 4.22
N PHE A 12 -36.24 12.72 5.20
CA PHE A 12 -35.10 13.62 5.01
C PHE A 12 -33.86 12.74 4.80
N LEU A 13 -33.43 12.60 3.56
CA LEU A 13 -32.08 12.14 3.22
C LEU A 13 -31.10 13.26 3.58
N LEU A 14 -30.56 13.17 4.78
CA LEU A 14 -29.32 13.89 5.10
C LEU A 14 -28.18 13.15 4.37
N SER A 15 -27.76 13.71 3.25
CA SER A 15 -26.47 13.40 2.66
C SER A 15 -25.38 13.88 3.64
N ILE A 16 -24.85 12.97 4.42
CA ILE A 16 -23.63 13.20 5.19
C ILE A 16 -22.47 13.06 4.20
N THR A 17 -22.12 14.13 3.51
CA THR A 17 -20.79 14.29 2.95
C THR A 17 -19.85 14.46 4.14
N SER A 18 -19.32 13.36 4.64
CA SER A 18 -18.25 13.35 5.62
C SER A 18 -16.95 13.74 4.92
N CYS A 19 -16.77 15.03 4.70
CA CYS A 19 -15.44 15.58 4.52
C CYS A 19 -14.82 15.67 5.92
N SER A 20 -14.26 14.56 6.40
CA SER A 20 -13.45 14.55 7.62
C SER A 20 -12.10 15.18 7.29
N GLN A 21 -12.03 16.49 7.40
CA GLN A 21 -10.75 17.16 7.53
C GLN A 21 -10.09 16.64 8.82
N PRO A 22 -8.80 16.29 8.82
CA PRO A 22 -8.11 15.92 10.04
C PRO A 22 -8.21 17.10 11.02
N VAL A 23 -8.78 16.85 12.19
CA VAL A 23 -8.80 17.83 13.28
C VAL A 23 -7.39 17.84 13.85
N VAL A 24 -6.56 18.77 13.37
CA VAL A 24 -5.30 19.09 14.04
C VAL A 24 -5.69 19.79 15.34
N LEU A 25 -5.62 19.08 16.45
CA LEU A 25 -5.65 19.69 17.77
C LEU A 25 -4.36 20.49 17.93
N ARG A 26 -4.39 21.77 17.53
CA ARG A 26 -3.32 22.70 17.87
C ARG A 26 -3.38 22.92 19.37
N VAL A 27 -2.50 22.27 20.10
CA VAL A 27 -2.13 22.71 21.44
C VAL A 27 -1.33 24.00 21.23
N GLY A 28 -1.84 25.10 21.76
CA GLY A 28 -1.17 26.40 21.65
C GLY A 28 0.23 26.35 22.31
N PRO A 29 1.12 27.28 21.95
CA PRO A 29 2.47 27.30 22.45
C PRO A 29 2.47 27.24 23.98
N VAL A 30 3.22 26.30 24.53
CA VAL A 30 3.44 26.19 25.97
C VAL A 30 4.07 27.50 26.45
N PRO A 31 3.46 28.24 27.37
CA PRO A 31 4.07 29.47 27.84
C PRO A 31 5.40 29.15 28.53
N PRO A 32 6.43 29.98 28.34
CA PRO A 32 7.73 29.76 28.98
C PRO A 32 7.52 29.65 30.48
N VAL A 33 8.12 28.61 31.08
CA VAL A 33 8.09 28.43 32.54
C VAL A 33 8.82 29.61 33.16
N GLN A 34 8.08 30.54 33.79
CA GLN A 34 8.66 31.59 34.60
C GLN A 34 9.17 30.97 35.91
N LEU A 35 10.46 30.97 36.10
CA LEU A 35 11.08 30.64 37.38
C LEU A 35 10.48 31.52 38.49
N PRO A 36 10.16 30.97 39.67
CA PRO A 36 9.58 31.74 40.78
C PRO A 36 10.58 32.82 41.27
N SER A 37 10.15 34.08 41.29
CA SER A 37 10.87 35.17 41.88
C SER A 37 10.94 34.95 43.40
N ALA A 38 12.10 34.61 43.93
CA ALA A 38 12.35 34.56 45.39
C ALA A 38 12.52 35.99 45.90
N ALA A 39 11.72 36.34 46.91
CA ALA A 39 11.92 37.58 47.68
C ALA A 39 12.89 37.35 48.81
N GLY A 40 14.02 38.08 48.80
CA GLY A 40 14.75 38.56 49.97
C GLY A 40 15.66 37.57 50.67
N GLU A 41 16.94 37.49 50.18
CA GLU A 41 18.12 37.29 51.00
C GLU A 41 19.27 38.01 50.29
N GLU A 42 20.29 38.53 51.07
CA GLU A 42 21.37 39.37 50.60
C GLU A 42 22.06 38.78 49.36
N ALA A 43 22.15 39.58 48.31
CA ALA A 43 22.63 39.17 47.02
C ALA A 43 24.14 38.78 47.05
N GLU A 44 24.41 37.49 47.08
CA GLU A 44 25.66 36.97 46.49
C GLU A 44 25.64 37.36 45.02
N GLU A 45 26.79 37.86 44.48
CA GLU A 45 26.89 38.19 43.06
C GLU A 45 26.46 36.97 42.26
N PRO A 46 25.52 37.10 41.30
CA PRO A 46 25.03 35.96 40.53
C PRO A 46 26.20 35.28 39.82
N LEU A 47 26.31 33.96 40.01
CA LEU A 47 27.26 33.14 39.31
C LEU A 47 27.03 33.25 37.79
N PRO A 48 28.10 33.24 36.97
CA PRO A 48 27.94 33.41 35.54
C PRO A 48 27.05 32.30 34.94
N VAL A 49 26.00 32.68 34.20
CA VAL A 49 25.24 31.78 33.34
C VAL A 49 26.12 31.41 32.16
N GLY A 50 26.20 30.17 31.80
CA GLY A 50 26.96 29.74 30.61
C GLY A 50 27.36 28.28 30.59
N TRP A 51 27.87 27.88 29.46
CA TRP A 51 28.32 26.52 29.19
C TRP A 51 29.55 26.14 29.99
N GLU A 52 29.57 24.91 30.48
CA GLU A 52 30.68 24.29 31.17
C GLU A 52 30.94 22.89 30.61
N GLU A 53 32.15 22.68 30.09
CA GLU A 53 32.61 21.37 29.67
C GLU A 53 33.21 20.64 30.87
N THR A 54 32.78 19.40 31.08
CA THR A 54 33.29 18.52 32.14
C THR A 54 33.79 17.20 31.55
N ALA A 55 34.47 16.39 32.36
CA ALA A 55 34.88 15.05 31.93
C ALA A 55 33.71 14.13 31.59
N ASP A 56 32.51 14.38 32.13
CA ASP A 56 31.32 13.57 32.00
C ASP A 56 30.31 14.14 31.00
N GLY A 57 30.58 15.35 30.42
CA GLY A 57 29.72 15.97 29.43
C GLY A 57 29.55 17.47 29.61
N THR A 58 28.73 18.08 28.78
CA THR A 58 28.43 19.50 28.73
C THR A 58 27.28 19.85 29.64
N ARG A 59 27.38 20.95 30.40
CA ARG A 59 26.37 21.45 31.32
C ARG A 59 26.11 22.94 31.08
N LEU A 60 24.94 23.43 31.49
CA LEU A 60 24.59 24.86 31.45
C LEU A 60 24.37 25.37 32.88
N ARG A 61 25.14 26.32 33.36
CA ARG A 61 24.92 26.98 34.66
C ARG A 61 23.69 27.90 34.57
N ASP A 62 22.80 27.79 35.59
CA ASP A 62 21.52 28.51 35.64
C ASP A 62 21.60 29.92 36.28
N GLY A 63 22.78 30.35 36.72
CA GLY A 63 23.02 31.62 37.43
C GLY A 63 22.68 31.63 38.89
N ASN A 64 22.05 30.57 39.42
CA ASN A 64 21.68 30.40 40.86
C ASN A 64 22.60 29.40 41.60
N GLY A 65 23.69 29.00 40.96
CA GLY A 65 24.64 28.02 41.47
C GLY A 65 24.30 26.58 41.14
N GLY A 66 23.23 26.36 40.35
CA GLY A 66 22.80 25.09 39.83
C GLY A 66 23.11 24.88 38.33
N TYR A 67 22.59 23.81 37.81
CA TYR A 67 22.62 23.46 36.39
C TYR A 67 21.22 23.29 35.82
N ALA A 68 21.04 23.66 34.57
CA ALA A 68 19.82 23.42 33.83
C ALA A 68 19.45 21.93 33.84
N ARG A 69 18.14 21.64 33.83
CA ARG A 69 17.58 20.29 33.78
C ARG A 69 16.29 20.29 32.96
N GLY A 70 16.01 19.22 32.26
CA GLY A 70 14.87 19.14 31.34
C GLY A 70 14.97 20.15 30.21
N PHE A 71 13.82 20.56 29.69
CA PHE A 71 13.76 21.57 28.63
C PHE A 71 14.28 22.95 29.13
N THR A 72 15.24 23.51 28.42
CA THR A 72 15.84 24.81 28.76
C THR A 72 16.03 25.65 27.51
N TRP A 73 15.50 26.88 27.55
CA TRP A 73 15.69 27.87 26.49
C TRP A 73 16.90 28.75 26.81
N TYR A 74 17.90 28.73 25.92
CA TYR A 74 19.11 29.52 26.09
C TYR A 74 19.60 30.10 24.77
N GLU A 75 19.89 31.40 24.73
CA GLU A 75 20.34 32.15 23.54
C GLU A 75 19.48 31.94 22.28
N GLY A 76 18.16 31.84 22.44
CA GLY A 76 17.24 31.66 21.33
C GLY A 76 17.14 30.22 20.79
N LYS A 77 17.64 29.22 21.52
CA LYS A 77 17.59 27.82 21.17
C LYS A 77 17.06 26.97 22.33
N GLY A 78 16.37 25.88 22.00
CA GLY A 78 15.93 24.88 22.96
C GLY A 78 17.00 23.80 23.14
N TYR A 79 17.17 23.36 24.37
CA TYR A 79 18.08 22.29 24.79
C TYR A 79 17.39 21.39 25.79
N TRP A 80 17.86 20.15 25.89
CA TRP A 80 17.41 19.20 26.92
C TRP A 80 18.57 18.72 27.77
N PHE A 81 18.39 18.77 29.09
CA PHE A 81 19.38 18.30 30.09
C PHE A 81 18.74 17.16 30.91
N ASP A 82 19.53 16.13 31.19
CA ASP A 82 19.08 15.03 32.06
C ASP A 82 18.89 15.46 33.53
N GLY A 83 18.49 14.49 34.38
CA GLY A 83 18.28 14.72 35.80
C GLY A 83 19.54 15.12 36.59
N GLU A 84 20.74 14.91 36.01
CA GLU A 84 22.02 15.28 36.55
C GLU A 84 22.56 16.61 35.97
N GLY A 85 21.87 17.14 34.95
CA GLY A 85 22.15 18.42 34.30
C GLY A 85 23.13 18.31 33.13
N TYR A 86 23.28 17.14 32.52
CA TYR A 86 24.08 16.96 31.32
C TYR A 86 23.26 17.14 30.04
N LEU A 87 23.81 17.87 29.07
CA LEU A 87 23.22 18.10 27.77
C LEU A 87 22.98 16.76 27.04
N GLN A 88 21.79 16.58 26.52
CA GLN A 88 21.42 15.41 25.75
C GLN A 88 21.49 15.69 24.24
N THR A 89 21.83 14.68 23.45
CA THR A 89 21.89 14.70 21.97
C THR A 89 21.21 13.47 21.40
N GLY A 90 20.79 13.50 20.13
CA GLY A 90 20.05 12.41 19.51
C GLY A 90 18.61 12.33 20.03
N TRP A 91 18.04 11.12 20.00
CA TRP A 91 16.70 10.86 20.48
C TRP A 91 16.63 10.92 22.02
N ILE A 92 15.64 11.63 22.52
CA ILE A 92 15.44 11.90 23.96
C ILE A 92 14.02 11.49 24.32
N ASP A 93 13.88 10.50 25.22
CA ASP A 93 12.60 10.06 25.80
C ASP A 93 12.21 11.02 26.94
N ALA A 94 11.31 11.94 26.66
CA ALA A 94 10.72 12.83 27.64
C ALA A 94 9.36 12.29 28.11
N GLU A 95 8.84 12.79 29.25
CA GLU A 95 7.57 12.31 29.81
C GLU A 95 6.40 12.54 28.83
N GLU A 96 6.46 13.59 28.03
CA GLU A 96 5.43 13.99 27.08
C GLU A 96 5.58 13.32 25.68
N GLY A 97 6.75 12.74 25.37
CA GLY A 97 7.03 12.12 24.08
C GLY A 97 8.50 12.21 23.67
N TRP A 98 8.80 11.84 22.46
CA TRP A 98 10.16 11.86 21.92
C TRP A 98 10.54 13.24 21.40
N LEU A 99 11.77 13.68 21.74
CA LEU A 99 12.43 14.85 21.18
C LEU A 99 13.69 14.41 20.42
N TYR A 100 14.16 15.27 19.53
CA TYR A 100 15.44 15.06 18.87
C TYR A 100 16.34 16.28 19.00
N ALA A 101 17.57 16.09 19.49
CA ALA A 101 18.61 17.11 19.54
C ALA A 101 19.73 16.77 18.56
N GLY A 102 20.20 17.77 17.82
CA GLY A 102 21.37 17.62 16.97
C GLY A 102 22.66 17.32 17.76
N GLU A 103 23.77 17.10 17.05
CA GLU A 103 25.10 16.88 17.66
C GLU A 103 25.55 18.04 18.55
N ASP A 104 25.05 19.26 18.28
CA ASP A 104 25.29 20.46 19.06
C ASP A 104 24.34 20.59 20.27
N GLY A 105 23.49 19.61 20.53
CA GLY A 105 22.50 19.56 21.57
C GLY A 105 21.28 20.44 21.34
N VAL A 106 21.16 21.12 20.20
CA VAL A 106 20.00 21.97 19.89
C VAL A 106 18.82 21.10 19.49
N LEU A 107 17.69 21.26 20.18
CA LEU A 107 16.46 20.60 19.82
C LEU A 107 16.00 21.03 18.44
N GLN A 108 15.63 20.05 17.62
CA GLN A 108 15.20 20.25 16.25
C GLN A 108 13.69 20.40 16.18
N THR A 109 13.17 21.03 15.11
CA THR A 109 11.76 21.09 14.71
C THR A 109 11.63 20.97 13.21
N GLY A 110 10.46 20.57 12.71
CA GLY A 110 10.20 20.35 11.31
C GLY A 110 10.65 18.96 10.84
N LEU A 111 10.87 18.82 9.55
CA LEU A 111 11.30 17.57 8.93
C LEU A 111 12.80 17.35 9.20
N ILE A 112 13.14 16.21 9.77
CA ILE A 112 14.52 15.80 10.04
C ILE A 112 14.79 14.42 9.42
N GLU A 113 16.07 14.18 9.09
CA GLU A 113 16.56 12.86 8.65
C GLU A 113 17.47 12.28 9.72
N VAL A 114 17.21 11.04 10.14
CA VAL A 114 18.01 10.31 11.12
C VAL A 114 18.19 8.88 10.65
N ASP A 115 19.43 8.45 10.45
CA ASP A 115 19.78 7.10 9.98
C ASP A 115 19.11 6.67 8.66
N GLY A 116 18.78 7.64 7.79
CA GLY A 116 18.13 7.41 6.48
C GLY A 116 16.61 7.39 6.52
N GLU A 117 16.01 7.53 7.70
CA GLU A 117 14.57 7.67 7.89
C GLU A 117 14.20 9.14 8.17
N PHE A 118 12.98 9.53 7.76
CA PHE A 118 12.48 10.88 7.95
C PHE A 118 11.47 10.92 9.09
N TYR A 119 11.57 11.96 9.91
CA TYR A 119 10.70 12.22 11.06
C TYR A 119 10.23 13.67 11.03
N TYR A 120 9.07 13.93 11.59
CA TYR A 120 8.60 15.29 11.77
C TYR A 120 8.51 15.63 13.25
N ILE A 121 9.20 16.71 13.64
CA ILE A 121 9.18 17.24 15.00
C ILE A 121 8.32 18.50 15.00
N GLY A 122 7.28 18.51 15.80
CA GLY A 122 6.37 19.64 15.91
C GLY A 122 7.03 20.91 16.45
N ASP A 123 6.32 22.04 16.35
CA ASP A 123 6.77 23.32 16.93
C ASP A 123 6.88 23.27 18.47
N ASP A 124 6.30 22.27 19.09
CA ASP A 124 6.40 21.95 20.53
C ASP A 124 7.62 21.07 20.88
N TYR A 125 8.45 20.78 19.88
CA TYR A 125 9.62 19.89 19.95
C TYR A 125 9.33 18.41 20.12
N LEU A 126 8.06 17.99 20.08
CA LEU A 126 7.70 16.58 20.15
C LEU A 126 7.64 15.96 18.76
N MET A 127 8.05 14.69 18.67
CA MET A 127 7.92 13.88 17.46
C MET A 127 6.44 13.59 17.20
N ASP A 128 5.97 13.96 16.01
CA ASP A 128 4.61 13.68 15.58
C ASP A 128 4.44 12.22 15.13
N THR A 129 3.23 11.69 15.30
CA THR A 129 2.77 10.41 14.76
C THR A 129 1.41 10.59 14.09
N GLY A 130 1.05 9.72 13.15
CA GLY A 130 -0.17 9.85 12.37
C GLY A 130 -0.04 10.87 11.23
N TRP A 131 -1.14 11.54 10.85
CA TRP A 131 -1.14 12.52 9.76
C TRP A 131 -0.39 13.81 10.11
N VAL A 132 0.63 14.10 9.35
CA VAL A 132 1.48 15.30 9.45
C VAL A 132 1.23 16.22 8.27
N ALA A 133 1.03 17.51 8.52
CA ALA A 133 0.89 18.53 7.48
C ALA A 133 2.26 19.14 7.18
N LEU A 134 2.76 18.91 5.97
CA LEU A 134 3.97 19.52 5.42
C LEU A 134 3.61 20.65 4.44
N PRO A 135 4.55 21.54 4.10
CA PRO A 135 4.28 22.61 3.11
C PRO A 135 3.83 22.06 1.74
N GLU A 136 4.34 20.90 1.34
CA GLU A 136 4.12 20.23 0.05
C GLU A 136 2.84 19.37 0.05
N GLY A 137 2.31 18.99 1.23
CA GLY A 137 1.15 18.10 1.34
C GLY A 137 1.01 17.45 2.71
N TYR A 138 0.36 16.31 2.74
CA TYR A 138 0.21 15.51 3.97
C TYR A 138 1.10 14.27 3.89
N ALA A 139 1.79 13.95 4.98
CA ALA A 139 2.54 12.72 5.17
C ALA A 139 1.93 11.89 6.31
N TRP A 140 2.30 10.64 6.42
CA TRP A 140 1.95 9.79 7.55
C TRP A 140 3.21 9.36 8.30
N ALA A 141 3.24 9.63 9.60
CA ALA A 141 4.27 9.13 10.51
C ALA A 141 3.74 7.87 11.22
N GLY A 142 4.50 6.79 11.20
CA GLY A 142 4.19 5.54 11.89
C GLY A 142 4.14 5.71 13.42
N GLU A 143 3.85 4.63 14.14
CA GLU A 143 3.89 4.62 15.62
C GLU A 143 5.30 4.89 16.16
N ASP A 144 6.33 4.58 15.37
CA ASP A 144 7.74 4.87 15.64
C ASP A 144 8.16 6.29 15.21
N GLY A 145 7.24 7.05 14.62
CA GLY A 145 7.45 8.41 14.13
C GLY A 145 8.07 8.50 12.73
N ALA A 146 8.54 7.38 12.15
CA ALA A 146 9.11 7.39 10.80
C ALA A 146 8.03 7.68 9.74
N LEU A 147 8.33 8.56 8.77
CA LEU A 147 7.43 8.84 7.66
C LEU A 147 7.38 7.63 6.73
N VAL A 148 6.18 7.09 6.51
CA VAL A 148 5.98 5.96 5.60
C VAL A 148 6.01 6.41 4.14
N ARG A 149 6.38 5.49 3.25
CA ARG A 149 6.39 5.68 1.80
C ARG A 149 5.77 4.47 1.12
N GLU A 150 5.27 4.66 -0.09
CA GLU A 150 4.74 3.61 -0.96
C GLU A 150 3.80 2.64 -0.22
N ARG A 151 2.90 3.22 0.57
CA ARG A 151 1.96 2.47 1.42
C ARG A 151 0.57 3.09 1.42
N TYR A 152 -0.43 2.24 1.56
CA TYR A 152 -1.81 2.66 1.76
C TYR A 152 -2.10 2.87 3.25
N VAL A 153 -2.52 4.07 3.64
CA VAL A 153 -2.81 4.44 5.03
C VAL A 153 -4.13 5.18 5.11
N ASP A 154 -5.06 4.72 5.94
CA ASP A 154 -6.37 5.33 6.16
C ASP A 154 -7.13 5.68 4.87
N GLY A 155 -7.05 4.82 3.87
CA GLY A 155 -7.71 5.02 2.60
C GLY A 155 -7.00 5.99 1.64
N ARG A 156 -5.72 6.33 1.88
CA ARG A 156 -4.89 7.18 1.01
C ARG A 156 -3.57 6.50 0.69
N TRP A 157 -3.15 6.61 -0.55
CA TRP A 157 -1.82 6.18 -0.95
C TRP A 157 -0.78 7.24 -0.55
N ILE A 158 0.30 6.81 0.07
CA ILE A 158 1.51 7.63 0.31
C ILE A 158 2.50 7.27 -0.79
N GLY A 159 2.90 8.24 -1.58
CA GLY A 159 3.85 8.06 -2.67
C GLY A 159 5.28 7.80 -2.21
N ALA A 160 6.19 7.58 -3.16
CA ALA A 160 7.63 7.40 -2.89
C ALA A 160 8.28 8.63 -2.25
N ASP A 161 7.70 9.82 -2.49
CA ASP A 161 8.09 11.09 -1.87
C ASP A 161 7.62 11.23 -0.41
N GLY A 162 6.87 10.25 0.12
CA GLY A 162 6.30 10.27 1.46
C GLY A 162 5.06 11.15 1.61
N LEU A 163 4.52 11.69 0.52
CA LEU A 163 3.33 12.53 0.54
C LEU A 163 2.07 11.74 0.16
N ALA A 164 0.96 12.11 0.78
CA ALA A 164 -0.35 11.58 0.39
C ALA A 164 -0.72 12.04 -1.03
N VAL A 165 -0.92 11.10 -1.92
CA VAL A 165 -1.32 11.37 -3.30
C VAL A 165 -2.75 11.94 -3.31
N PRO A 166 -3.00 13.07 -3.98
CA PRO A 166 -4.32 13.67 -4.05
C PRO A 166 -5.37 12.75 -4.69
N ASP A 167 -6.59 12.71 -4.14
CA ASP A 167 -7.69 11.90 -4.69
C ASP A 167 -8.18 12.41 -6.07
N GLU A 168 -7.87 13.66 -6.42
CA GLU A 168 -8.33 14.33 -7.65
C GLU A 168 -7.46 13.98 -8.85
N PHE A 169 -7.52 12.72 -9.30
CA PHE A 169 -6.89 12.26 -10.53
C PHE A 169 -7.94 11.81 -11.54
N SER A 170 -7.70 12.05 -12.82
CA SER A 170 -8.54 11.53 -13.90
C SER A 170 -7.72 11.43 -15.20
N ILE A 171 -7.84 10.31 -15.90
CA ILE A 171 -7.46 10.22 -17.31
C ILE A 171 -8.29 11.25 -18.08
N THR A 172 -7.62 12.10 -18.85
CA THR A 172 -8.26 13.17 -19.62
C THR A 172 -9.03 12.61 -20.84
N ASP A 173 -9.95 13.38 -21.39
CA ASP A 173 -10.66 12.98 -22.60
C ASP A 173 -9.71 12.70 -23.76
N GLU A 174 -8.61 13.44 -23.88
CA GLU A 174 -7.58 13.24 -24.89
C GLU A 174 -6.87 11.90 -24.71
N GLN A 175 -6.43 11.58 -23.50
CA GLN A 175 -5.81 10.29 -23.16
C GLN A 175 -6.78 9.12 -23.40
N TYR A 176 -8.05 9.30 -23.02
CA TYR A 176 -9.08 8.30 -23.29
C TYR A 176 -9.23 8.05 -24.81
N GLN A 177 -9.22 9.10 -25.65
CA GLN A 177 -9.31 8.98 -27.10
C GLN A 177 -8.02 8.40 -27.73
N GLN A 178 -6.86 8.63 -27.14
CA GLN A 178 -5.62 7.98 -27.57
C GLN A 178 -5.72 6.46 -27.45
N MET A 179 -6.15 5.95 -26.29
CA MET A 179 -6.39 4.51 -26.11
C MET A 179 -7.46 3.98 -27.05
N GLN A 180 -8.57 4.70 -27.21
CA GLN A 180 -9.64 4.29 -28.16
C GLN A 180 -9.11 4.19 -29.60
N THR A 181 -8.18 5.06 -30.00
CA THR A 181 -7.55 5.05 -31.31
C THR A 181 -6.63 3.84 -31.47
N LEU A 182 -5.78 3.57 -30.46
CA LEU A 182 -4.89 2.40 -30.45
C LEU A 182 -5.70 1.10 -30.62
N LEU A 183 -6.78 0.95 -29.84
CA LEU A 183 -7.61 -0.25 -29.85
C LEU A 183 -8.45 -0.43 -31.15
N THR A 184 -8.54 0.58 -32.02
CA THR A 184 -9.09 0.41 -33.37
C THR A 184 -8.17 -0.43 -34.28
N GLU A 185 -6.88 -0.41 -33.99
CA GLU A 185 -5.87 -1.20 -34.71
C GLU A 185 -5.73 -2.61 -34.11
N MET A 186 -6.23 -2.81 -32.89
CA MET A 186 -6.20 -4.07 -32.11
C MET A 186 -7.63 -4.58 -31.83
N PRO A 187 -8.42 -4.94 -32.83
CA PRO A 187 -9.81 -5.35 -32.64
C PRO A 187 -9.90 -6.63 -31.82
N GLY A 188 -10.79 -6.63 -30.81
CA GLY A 188 -10.98 -7.75 -29.88
C GLY A 188 -10.18 -7.63 -28.59
N ALA A 189 -9.43 -6.54 -28.40
CA ALA A 189 -8.87 -6.20 -27.10
C ALA A 189 -9.85 -5.38 -26.26
N SER A 190 -10.01 -5.74 -24.97
CA SER A 190 -10.71 -4.99 -23.93
C SER A 190 -9.71 -4.57 -22.85
N VAL A 191 -9.77 -3.30 -22.46
CA VAL A 191 -8.86 -2.72 -21.47
C VAL A 191 -9.66 -2.11 -20.35
N VAL A 192 -9.27 -2.40 -19.11
CA VAL A 192 -9.81 -1.74 -17.91
C VAL A 192 -8.65 -1.30 -17.04
N VAL A 193 -8.69 -0.05 -16.64
CA VAL A 193 -7.74 0.56 -15.71
C VAL A 193 -8.50 1.06 -14.50
N GLU A 194 -8.02 0.74 -13.31
CA GLU A 194 -8.55 1.26 -12.04
C GLU A 194 -7.45 2.00 -11.29
N ASP A 195 -7.67 3.28 -11.02
CA ASP A 195 -6.88 4.03 -10.07
C ASP A 195 -7.10 3.49 -8.65
N LEU A 196 -6.10 2.86 -8.08
CA LEU A 196 -6.20 2.18 -6.79
C LEU A 196 -6.28 3.14 -5.59
N VAL A 197 -6.04 4.44 -5.82
CA VAL A 197 -6.21 5.48 -4.79
C VAL A 197 -7.66 5.92 -4.68
N SER A 198 -8.31 6.25 -5.81
CA SER A 198 -9.69 6.76 -5.82
C SER A 198 -10.75 5.69 -6.12
N GLY A 199 -10.34 4.52 -6.62
CA GLY A 199 -11.25 3.49 -7.11
C GLY A 199 -11.94 3.85 -8.43
N ARG A 200 -11.49 4.93 -9.11
CA ARG A 200 -12.06 5.33 -10.40
C ARG A 200 -11.58 4.40 -11.50
N ARG A 201 -12.52 3.98 -12.37
CA ARG A 201 -12.25 3.09 -13.51
C ARG A 201 -12.44 3.80 -14.84
N TRP A 202 -11.65 3.36 -15.82
CA TRP A 202 -11.81 3.67 -17.24
C TRP A 202 -11.80 2.36 -18.02
N GLU A 203 -12.70 2.27 -18.96
CA GLU A 203 -12.96 1.03 -19.69
C GLU A 203 -13.03 1.31 -21.18
N TRP A 204 -12.41 0.42 -21.96
CA TRP A 204 -12.42 0.46 -23.42
C TRP A 204 -12.80 -0.90 -23.98
N ASN A 205 -13.72 -0.91 -24.93
CA ASN A 205 -14.20 -2.09 -25.64
C ASN A 205 -14.74 -3.21 -24.72
N THR A 206 -15.29 -2.88 -23.56
CA THR A 206 -15.79 -3.86 -22.57
C THR A 206 -17.22 -4.30 -22.84
N ALA A 207 -18.01 -3.51 -23.56
CA ALA A 207 -19.44 -3.74 -23.72
C ALA A 207 -19.76 -5.07 -24.43
N GLY A 208 -20.23 -6.04 -23.64
CA GLY A 208 -20.61 -7.38 -24.10
C GLY A 208 -19.42 -8.28 -24.51
N ALA A 209 -18.22 -7.91 -24.14
CA ALA A 209 -17.02 -8.70 -24.37
C ALA A 209 -16.76 -9.66 -23.20
N TYR A 210 -16.64 -10.95 -23.53
CA TYR A 210 -16.37 -12.03 -22.58
C TYR A 210 -15.23 -12.88 -23.09
N TYR A 211 -14.34 -13.27 -22.18
CA TYR A 211 -13.12 -14.01 -22.51
C TYR A 211 -12.96 -15.22 -21.60
N TYR A 212 -12.42 -16.31 -22.11
CA TYR A 212 -11.92 -17.40 -21.28
C TYR A 212 -10.60 -17.01 -20.65
N ILE A 213 -10.58 -16.65 -19.39
CA ILE A 213 -9.44 -15.97 -18.73
C ILE A 213 -8.23 -16.86 -18.42
N ALA A 214 -8.31 -18.15 -18.76
CA ALA A 214 -7.22 -19.10 -18.56
C ALA A 214 -6.58 -19.00 -17.17
N SER A 215 -5.25 -18.80 -17.12
CA SER A 215 -4.49 -18.76 -15.87
C SER A 215 -4.64 -17.47 -15.05
N VAL A 216 -5.34 -16.45 -15.54
CA VAL A 216 -5.68 -15.28 -14.71
C VAL A 216 -6.54 -15.69 -13.50
N TYR A 217 -7.35 -16.76 -13.65
CA TYR A 217 -8.10 -17.37 -12.54
C TYR A 217 -7.26 -17.67 -11.29
N LYS A 218 -5.97 -17.98 -11.44
CA LYS A 218 -5.07 -18.34 -10.35
C LYS A 218 -4.82 -17.20 -9.38
N LEU A 219 -4.93 -15.95 -9.86
CA LEU A 219 -4.69 -14.75 -9.08
C LEU A 219 -5.67 -14.62 -7.89
N PRO A 220 -6.98 -14.51 -8.09
CA PRO A 220 -7.92 -14.42 -6.97
C PRO A 220 -7.93 -15.69 -6.10
N TYR A 221 -7.63 -16.87 -6.67
CA TYR A 221 -7.57 -18.12 -5.92
C TYR A 221 -6.39 -18.12 -4.92
N ALA A 222 -5.22 -17.58 -5.31
CA ALA A 222 -4.09 -17.42 -4.41
C ALA A 222 -4.40 -16.44 -3.26
N VAL A 223 -4.99 -15.27 -3.57
CA VAL A 223 -5.42 -14.29 -2.56
C VAL A 223 -6.37 -14.92 -1.54
N TRP A 224 -7.37 -15.67 -2.01
CA TRP A 224 -8.32 -16.35 -1.13
C TRP A 224 -7.66 -17.36 -0.18
N LEU A 225 -6.70 -18.17 -0.69
CA LEU A 225 -5.96 -19.14 0.13
C LEU A 225 -5.13 -18.43 1.21
N LEU A 226 -4.42 -17.37 0.84
CA LEU A 226 -3.54 -16.65 1.75
C LEU A 226 -4.33 -15.88 2.82
N GLN A 227 -5.45 -15.25 2.47
CA GLN A 227 -6.36 -14.66 3.45
C GLN A 227 -6.88 -15.66 4.48
N ARG A 228 -7.11 -16.91 4.07
CA ARG A 228 -7.50 -17.99 4.99
C ARG A 228 -6.32 -18.46 5.86
N ALA A 229 -5.10 -18.45 5.31
CA ALA A 229 -3.91 -18.74 6.09
C ALA A 229 -3.68 -17.68 7.18
N ASP A 230 -3.87 -16.40 6.88
CA ASP A 230 -3.77 -15.31 7.86
C ASP A 230 -4.77 -15.45 9.01
N ARG A 231 -5.94 -16.04 8.73
CA ARG A 231 -6.94 -16.36 9.78
C ARG A 231 -6.66 -17.67 10.52
N GLY A 232 -5.58 -18.38 10.18
CA GLY A 232 -5.22 -19.68 10.75
C GLY A 232 -6.13 -20.84 10.31
N GLU A 233 -6.87 -20.69 9.23
CA GLU A 233 -7.76 -21.72 8.66
C GLU A 233 -7.00 -22.67 7.73
N ILE A 234 -5.86 -22.24 7.19
CA ILE A 234 -4.97 -22.99 6.31
C ILE A 234 -3.55 -22.99 6.90
N ASP A 235 -2.94 -24.15 7.01
CA ASP A 235 -1.52 -24.30 7.33
C ASP A 235 -0.71 -24.31 6.03
N LEU A 236 0.12 -23.27 5.83
CA LEU A 236 0.95 -23.15 4.63
C LEU A 236 2.10 -24.14 4.59
N ASP A 237 2.44 -24.77 5.72
CA ASP A 237 3.46 -25.83 5.82
C ASP A 237 2.86 -27.22 5.63
N GLU A 238 1.51 -27.35 5.54
CA GLU A 238 0.87 -28.61 5.18
C GLU A 238 1.39 -29.10 3.84
N GLU A 239 1.81 -30.38 3.78
CA GLU A 239 2.31 -30.99 2.55
C GLU A 239 1.24 -31.79 1.82
N ILE A 240 1.13 -31.58 0.52
CA ILE A 240 0.24 -32.32 -0.40
C ILE A 240 1.11 -33.20 -1.29
N THR A 241 0.74 -34.48 -1.44
CA THR A 241 1.47 -35.43 -2.27
C THR A 241 1.04 -35.32 -3.73
N TYR A 242 2.00 -35.19 -4.64
CA TYR A 242 1.77 -35.25 -6.07
C TYR A 242 1.45 -36.68 -6.52
N THR A 243 0.29 -36.87 -7.10
CA THR A 243 -0.20 -38.16 -7.57
C THR A 243 -0.65 -38.09 -9.03
N ALA A 244 -0.73 -39.24 -9.70
CA ALA A 244 -1.04 -39.29 -11.13
C ALA A 244 -2.43 -38.72 -11.50
N ASP A 245 -3.39 -38.75 -10.59
CA ASP A 245 -4.73 -38.21 -10.76
C ASP A 245 -4.77 -36.67 -10.61
N LEU A 246 -3.75 -36.07 -10.01
CA LEU A 246 -3.61 -34.62 -9.86
C LEU A 246 -2.75 -34.01 -10.98
N HIS A 247 -2.12 -34.80 -11.81
CA HIS A 247 -1.29 -34.35 -12.92
C HIS A 247 -2.12 -33.55 -13.95
N VAL A 248 -1.70 -32.32 -14.19
CA VAL A 248 -2.24 -31.45 -15.25
C VAL A 248 -1.07 -30.82 -16.00
N GLY A 249 -0.88 -31.20 -17.25
CA GLY A 249 0.18 -30.65 -18.09
C GLY A 249 -0.10 -29.22 -18.59
N ALA A 250 0.59 -28.86 -19.62
CA ALA A 250 0.53 -27.63 -20.41
C ALA A 250 1.22 -26.40 -19.79
N ALA A 251 1.37 -26.28 -18.47
CA ALA A 251 2.14 -25.20 -17.84
C ALA A 251 2.64 -25.61 -16.46
N GLY A 252 3.77 -25.05 -16.04
CA GLY A 252 4.39 -25.25 -14.73
C GLY A 252 5.50 -26.27 -14.70
N ILE A 253 6.09 -26.44 -13.54
CA ILE A 253 7.30 -27.27 -13.30
C ILE A 253 7.01 -28.61 -12.63
N ILE A 254 5.90 -28.73 -11.87
CA ILE A 254 5.56 -29.99 -11.16
C ILE A 254 5.24 -31.12 -12.14
N GLN A 255 4.72 -30.83 -13.34
CA GLN A 255 4.41 -31.83 -14.36
C GLN A 255 5.61 -32.71 -14.75
N ASP A 256 6.84 -32.21 -14.58
CA ASP A 256 8.09 -32.88 -14.89
C ASP A 256 8.69 -33.64 -13.69
N GLY A 257 8.05 -33.54 -12.50
CA GLY A 257 8.44 -34.20 -11.27
C GLY A 257 7.97 -35.64 -11.17
N GLU A 258 8.41 -36.34 -10.11
CA GLU A 258 8.06 -37.73 -9.87
C GLU A 258 6.80 -37.87 -8.98
N TYR A 259 5.91 -38.81 -9.30
CA TYR A 259 4.77 -39.10 -8.44
C TYR A 259 5.24 -39.58 -7.07
N GLY A 260 4.66 -39.05 -6.02
CA GLY A 260 5.04 -39.30 -4.63
C GLY A 260 5.85 -38.16 -4.01
N GLU A 261 6.31 -37.18 -4.79
CA GLU A 261 6.90 -35.96 -4.26
C GLU A 261 5.84 -35.18 -3.46
N ARG A 262 6.32 -34.41 -2.48
CA ARG A 262 5.48 -33.65 -1.57
C ARG A 262 5.84 -32.17 -1.64
N TYR A 263 4.84 -31.33 -1.73
CA TYR A 263 4.99 -29.89 -1.79
C TYR A 263 4.13 -29.24 -0.71
N THR A 264 4.67 -28.22 -0.03
CA THR A 264 3.89 -27.45 0.93
C THR A 264 2.84 -26.60 0.20
N VAL A 265 1.77 -26.24 0.91
CA VAL A 265 0.75 -25.33 0.37
C VAL A 265 1.40 -24.02 -0.09
N ARG A 266 2.37 -23.48 0.66
CA ARG A 266 3.17 -22.30 0.28
C ARG A 266 3.87 -22.48 -1.05
N GLN A 267 4.60 -23.57 -1.25
CA GLN A 267 5.27 -23.87 -2.52
C GLN A 267 4.29 -24.01 -3.68
N LEU A 268 3.13 -24.64 -3.45
CA LEU A 268 2.12 -24.78 -4.48
C LEU A 268 1.52 -23.44 -4.90
N ILE A 269 1.29 -22.52 -3.94
CA ILE A 269 0.83 -21.15 -4.24
C ILE A 269 1.91 -20.41 -5.06
N GLU A 270 3.17 -20.50 -4.65
CA GLU A 270 4.30 -19.91 -5.38
C GLU A 270 4.35 -20.45 -6.83
N TYR A 271 4.36 -21.76 -7.02
CA TYR A 271 4.46 -22.36 -8.36
C TYR A 271 3.24 -22.03 -9.23
N MET A 272 2.05 -21.96 -8.63
CA MET A 272 0.83 -21.58 -9.31
C MET A 272 0.89 -20.13 -9.84
N ILE A 273 1.51 -19.22 -9.10
CA ILE A 273 1.61 -17.80 -9.50
C ILE A 273 2.83 -17.57 -10.39
N VAL A 274 4.03 -17.97 -9.96
CA VAL A 274 5.29 -17.70 -10.66
C VAL A 274 5.37 -18.43 -12.00
N TYR A 275 5.17 -19.74 -12.00
CA TYR A 275 5.30 -20.60 -13.21
C TYR A 275 3.96 -20.90 -13.88
N SER A 276 2.88 -20.30 -13.39
CA SER A 276 1.53 -20.61 -13.85
C SER A 276 1.19 -22.13 -13.79
N ASP A 277 1.71 -22.84 -12.78
CA ASP A 277 1.65 -24.29 -12.68
C ASP A 277 0.21 -24.83 -12.54
N ASN A 278 -0.21 -25.66 -13.51
CA ASN A 278 -1.55 -26.23 -13.53
C ASN A 278 -1.67 -27.42 -12.56
N THR A 279 -0.58 -28.15 -12.35
CA THR A 279 -0.55 -29.27 -11.38
C THR A 279 -0.61 -28.71 -9.96
N ALA A 280 0.08 -27.61 -9.66
CA ALA A 280 -0.04 -26.93 -8.38
C ALA A 280 -1.50 -26.50 -8.09
N LEU A 281 -2.16 -25.89 -9.07
CA LEU A 281 -3.59 -25.55 -8.95
C LEU A 281 -4.45 -26.79 -8.70
N SER A 282 -4.23 -27.90 -9.41
CA SER A 282 -4.94 -29.16 -9.23
C SER A 282 -4.76 -29.72 -7.82
N MET A 283 -3.52 -29.71 -7.31
CA MET A 283 -3.19 -30.16 -5.97
C MET A 283 -3.86 -29.29 -4.89
N LEU A 284 -3.81 -27.99 -5.03
CA LEU A 284 -4.49 -27.05 -4.12
C LEU A 284 -6.01 -27.25 -4.13
N LYS A 285 -6.63 -27.39 -5.30
CA LYS A 285 -8.07 -27.64 -5.46
C LYS A 285 -8.51 -28.99 -4.89
N SER A 286 -7.62 -30.00 -4.87
CA SER A 286 -7.92 -31.29 -4.25
C SER A 286 -8.05 -31.20 -2.73
N ARG A 287 -7.34 -30.24 -2.12
CA ARG A 287 -7.31 -30.04 -0.67
C ARG A 287 -8.30 -28.96 -0.20
N PHE A 288 -8.47 -27.90 -0.98
CA PHE A 288 -9.31 -26.75 -0.63
C PHE A 288 -10.50 -26.65 -1.60
N PRO A 289 -11.75 -26.80 -1.09
CA PRO A 289 -12.92 -26.90 -1.94
C PRO A 289 -13.19 -25.64 -2.77
N VAL A 290 -13.26 -25.83 -4.09
CA VAL A 290 -13.58 -24.74 -5.03
C VAL A 290 -14.93 -24.09 -4.74
N SER A 291 -15.87 -24.81 -4.12
CA SER A 291 -17.18 -24.26 -3.73
C SER A 291 -17.06 -23.08 -2.77
N GLU A 292 -16.16 -23.17 -1.76
CA GLU A 292 -15.95 -22.09 -0.81
C GLU A 292 -15.28 -20.88 -1.47
N PHE A 293 -14.34 -21.11 -2.37
CA PHE A 293 -13.76 -20.04 -3.19
C PHE A 293 -14.84 -19.35 -4.04
N LYS A 294 -15.73 -20.12 -4.68
CA LYS A 294 -16.83 -19.58 -5.49
C LYS A 294 -17.82 -18.75 -4.68
N GLU A 295 -18.14 -19.16 -3.47
CA GLU A 295 -18.98 -18.38 -2.56
C GLU A 295 -18.31 -17.03 -2.21
N TRP A 296 -17.00 -17.04 -1.96
CA TRP A 296 -16.26 -15.83 -1.64
C TRP A 296 -16.14 -14.90 -2.86
N ILE A 297 -15.65 -15.39 -4.01
CA ILE A 297 -15.35 -14.54 -5.18
C ILE A 297 -16.62 -13.96 -5.82
N ASN A 298 -17.75 -14.68 -5.75
CA ASN A 298 -19.05 -14.25 -6.30
C ASN A 298 -19.92 -13.52 -5.27
N SER A 299 -19.35 -13.13 -4.13
CA SER A 299 -20.10 -12.37 -3.13
C SER A 299 -20.36 -10.93 -3.60
N ASP A 300 -21.46 -10.33 -3.09
CA ASP A 300 -21.80 -8.93 -3.35
C ASP A 300 -20.67 -7.95 -2.89
N GLU A 301 -19.84 -8.36 -1.92
CA GLU A 301 -18.71 -7.58 -1.42
C GLU A 301 -17.60 -7.46 -2.46
N ILE A 302 -17.32 -8.52 -3.21
CA ILE A 302 -16.36 -8.49 -4.32
C ILE A 302 -16.95 -7.75 -5.51
N GLY A 303 -18.22 -8.00 -5.84
CA GLY A 303 -18.99 -7.27 -6.82
C GLY A 303 -18.55 -7.52 -8.27
N LEU A 304 -18.33 -8.78 -8.65
CA LEU A 304 -18.04 -9.13 -10.04
C LEU A 304 -19.26 -8.85 -10.93
N GLU A 305 -19.01 -8.47 -12.18
CA GLU A 305 -20.06 -8.33 -13.19
C GLU A 305 -20.64 -9.69 -13.61
N ARG A 306 -19.81 -10.72 -13.49
CA ARG A 306 -20.19 -12.09 -13.87
C ARG A 306 -19.64 -13.09 -12.87
N ASP A 307 -20.48 -14.03 -12.45
CA ASP A 307 -20.08 -15.14 -11.59
C ASP A 307 -18.91 -15.93 -12.19
N LEU A 308 -17.85 -16.07 -11.42
CA LEU A 308 -16.68 -16.86 -11.76
C LEU A 308 -16.99 -18.34 -11.48
N ASN A 309 -16.91 -19.18 -12.49
CA ASN A 309 -17.11 -20.63 -12.38
C ASN A 309 -15.81 -21.36 -11.97
N ASP A 310 -15.62 -22.57 -12.43
CA ASP A 310 -14.36 -23.30 -12.28
C ASP A 310 -13.31 -22.78 -13.28
N SER A 311 -12.03 -23.02 -13.00
CA SER A 311 -10.90 -22.66 -13.87
C SER A 311 -10.99 -23.24 -15.30
N THR A 312 -11.77 -24.31 -15.50
CA THR A 312 -11.96 -24.94 -16.82
C THR A 312 -12.99 -24.25 -17.69
N ASP A 313 -13.87 -23.43 -17.13
CA ASP A 313 -14.94 -22.73 -17.86
C ASP A 313 -15.05 -21.26 -17.42
N SER A 314 -14.00 -20.67 -16.84
CA SER A 314 -13.98 -19.29 -16.36
C SER A 314 -13.99 -18.31 -17.51
N VAL A 315 -15.19 -17.89 -17.87
CA VAL A 315 -15.45 -16.84 -18.85
C VAL A 315 -15.97 -15.62 -18.12
N THR A 316 -15.22 -14.51 -18.20
CA THR A 316 -15.58 -13.28 -17.50
C THR A 316 -15.14 -12.04 -18.30
N THR A 317 -15.18 -10.84 -17.69
CA THR A 317 -14.91 -9.55 -18.32
C THR A 317 -13.53 -9.01 -17.94
N ALA A 318 -13.05 -8.01 -18.68
CA ALA A 318 -11.85 -7.29 -18.30
C ALA A 318 -12.05 -6.51 -16.97
N ALA A 319 -13.27 -6.06 -16.68
CA ALA A 319 -13.60 -5.39 -15.43
C ALA A 319 -13.44 -6.34 -14.22
N ASP A 320 -13.85 -7.60 -14.36
CA ASP A 320 -13.67 -8.62 -13.33
C ASP A 320 -12.19 -8.95 -13.14
N CYS A 321 -11.42 -9.08 -14.22
CA CYS A 321 -9.98 -9.31 -14.14
C CYS A 321 -9.23 -8.13 -13.50
N CYS A 322 -9.66 -6.89 -13.75
CA CYS A 322 -9.15 -5.71 -13.06
C CYS A 322 -9.51 -5.75 -11.56
N THR A 323 -10.71 -6.25 -11.22
CA THR A 323 -11.09 -6.50 -9.81
C THR A 323 -10.18 -7.53 -9.16
N PHE A 324 -9.72 -8.58 -9.86
CA PHE A 324 -8.75 -9.53 -9.31
C PHE A 324 -7.40 -8.88 -9.01
N ALA A 325 -6.92 -7.99 -9.89
CA ALA A 325 -5.71 -7.21 -9.63
C ALA A 325 -5.89 -6.26 -8.43
N ARG A 326 -7.04 -5.59 -8.30
CA ARG A 326 -7.37 -4.78 -7.12
C ARG A 326 -7.37 -5.61 -5.82
N LEU A 327 -7.95 -6.81 -5.83
CA LEU A 327 -7.93 -7.73 -4.68
C LEU A 327 -6.50 -8.13 -4.31
N ALA A 328 -5.65 -8.38 -5.30
CA ALA A 328 -4.23 -8.65 -5.10
C ALA A 328 -3.51 -7.47 -4.45
N PHE A 329 -3.73 -6.25 -4.95
CA PHE A 329 -3.20 -5.02 -4.35
C PHE A 329 -3.65 -4.85 -2.90
N GLN A 330 -4.96 -4.94 -2.64
CA GLN A 330 -5.50 -4.81 -1.29
C GLN A 330 -4.91 -5.83 -0.32
N TYR A 331 -4.64 -7.04 -0.81
CA TYR A 331 -4.01 -8.08 0.00
C TYR A 331 -2.53 -7.75 0.27
N MET A 332 -1.76 -7.34 -0.73
CA MET A 332 -0.36 -6.93 -0.55
C MET A 332 -0.23 -5.76 0.42
N GLU A 333 -1.15 -4.79 0.37
CA GLU A 333 -1.16 -3.63 1.27
C GLU A 333 -1.76 -3.92 2.67
N SER A 334 -2.29 -5.13 2.91
CA SER A 334 -2.78 -5.50 4.25
C SER A 334 -1.66 -5.69 5.27
N GLY A 335 -0.43 -5.87 4.79
CA GLY A 335 0.76 -6.11 5.60
C GLY A 335 0.82 -7.52 6.20
N GLY A 336 1.99 -7.87 6.71
CA GLY A 336 2.26 -9.17 7.32
C GLY A 336 3.00 -10.14 6.39
N GLU A 337 3.58 -11.17 6.99
CA GLU A 337 4.50 -12.12 6.32
C GLU A 337 3.92 -12.76 5.05
N ASN A 338 2.63 -13.10 5.05
CA ASN A 338 2.01 -13.74 3.89
C ASN A 338 1.68 -12.73 2.78
N ALA A 339 1.39 -11.47 3.12
CA ALA A 339 1.20 -10.39 2.16
C ALA A 339 2.54 -10.05 1.47
N ASP A 340 3.63 -9.95 2.23
CA ASP A 340 4.99 -9.75 1.70
C ASP A 340 5.42 -10.90 0.80
N PHE A 341 5.18 -12.15 1.21
CA PHE A 341 5.41 -13.33 0.38
C PHE A 341 4.61 -13.27 -0.93
N PHE A 342 3.33 -12.86 -0.87
CA PHE A 342 2.51 -12.76 -2.07
C PHE A 342 3.01 -11.65 -3.00
N ARG A 343 3.42 -10.51 -2.47
CA ARG A 343 4.03 -9.43 -3.26
C ARG A 343 5.28 -9.95 -4.00
N GLU A 344 6.17 -10.63 -3.30
CA GLU A 344 7.39 -11.21 -3.89
C GLU A 344 7.06 -12.13 -5.07
N ILE A 345 6.17 -13.11 -4.91
CA ILE A 345 5.86 -14.07 -5.98
C ILE A 345 5.05 -13.45 -7.13
N TYR A 346 4.20 -12.45 -6.87
CA TYR A 346 3.37 -11.81 -7.88
C TYR A 346 4.17 -10.82 -8.74
N THR A 347 5.21 -10.17 -8.17
CA THR A 347 6.11 -9.27 -8.89
C THR A 347 7.28 -9.99 -9.57
N SER A 348 7.54 -11.27 -9.24
CA SER A 348 8.62 -12.09 -9.79
C SER A 348 8.14 -13.21 -10.72
N THR A 349 6.97 -13.07 -11.36
CA THR A 349 6.46 -14.08 -12.30
C THR A 349 7.46 -14.32 -13.43
N ASP A 350 7.66 -15.61 -13.77
CA ASP A 350 8.66 -16.05 -14.77
C ASP A 350 8.34 -15.49 -16.17
N ASP A 351 7.08 -15.23 -16.44
CA ASP A 351 6.54 -14.82 -17.71
C ASP A 351 5.86 -13.44 -17.58
N GLN A 352 6.60 -12.39 -17.93
CA GLN A 352 6.13 -11.01 -17.86
C GLN A 352 5.73 -10.51 -19.25
N LEU A 353 4.42 -10.27 -19.42
CA LEU A 353 3.88 -9.64 -20.63
C LEU A 353 4.02 -8.12 -20.59
N PHE A 354 3.94 -7.53 -19.42
CA PHE A 354 4.14 -6.10 -19.17
C PHE A 354 5.52 -5.87 -18.57
N ARG A 355 6.34 -5.06 -19.20
CA ARG A 355 7.70 -4.73 -18.79
C ARG A 355 7.79 -3.23 -18.52
N SER A 356 8.29 -2.86 -17.36
CA SER A 356 8.46 -1.48 -16.90
C SER A 356 9.69 -1.38 -16.00
N GLU A 357 10.19 -0.16 -15.81
CA GLU A 357 11.14 0.17 -14.75
C GLU A 357 10.45 0.25 -13.36
N LEU A 358 9.10 0.34 -13.36
CA LEU A 358 8.30 0.32 -12.14
C LEU A 358 8.13 -1.12 -11.64
N GLU A 359 7.78 -1.26 -10.37
CA GLU A 359 7.37 -2.56 -9.84
C GLU A 359 6.00 -2.95 -10.41
N VAL A 360 5.94 -4.10 -11.06
CA VAL A 360 4.72 -4.65 -11.66
C VAL A 360 4.47 -6.06 -11.14
N GLY A 361 3.37 -6.24 -10.42
CA GLY A 361 2.81 -7.56 -10.15
C GLY A 361 1.85 -7.93 -11.25
N GLN A 362 1.99 -9.12 -11.85
CA GLN A 362 1.12 -9.51 -12.97
C GLN A 362 0.84 -11.01 -13.02
N LYS A 363 -0.34 -11.37 -13.51
CA LYS A 363 -0.69 -12.75 -13.84
C LYS A 363 -1.24 -12.80 -15.25
N TYR A 364 -0.52 -13.48 -16.13
CA TYR A 364 -0.99 -13.74 -17.48
C TYR A 364 -1.91 -14.95 -17.54
N GLY A 365 -2.74 -14.99 -18.58
CA GLY A 365 -3.52 -16.14 -19.02
C GLY A 365 -3.40 -16.31 -20.53
N TRP A 366 -3.17 -17.54 -20.96
CA TRP A 366 -3.07 -17.87 -22.40
C TRP A 366 -3.73 -19.20 -22.67
N TRP A 367 -4.58 -19.23 -23.67
CA TRP A 367 -5.22 -20.44 -24.17
C TRP A 367 -5.76 -20.21 -25.60
N ASP A 368 -5.42 -21.11 -26.50
CA ASP A 368 -5.80 -21.04 -27.93
C ASP A 368 -5.35 -19.70 -28.54
N ASN A 369 -6.27 -18.81 -28.89
CA ASN A 369 -5.99 -17.47 -29.41
C ASN A 369 -6.38 -16.36 -28.44
N GLU A 370 -6.36 -16.60 -27.16
CA GLU A 370 -6.64 -15.60 -26.13
C GLU A 370 -5.40 -15.39 -25.27
N LEU A 371 -4.91 -14.16 -25.21
CA LEU A 371 -3.75 -13.76 -24.40
C LEU A 371 -4.14 -12.60 -23.49
N HIS A 372 -3.98 -12.76 -22.21
CA HIS A 372 -4.49 -11.85 -21.20
C HIS A 372 -3.45 -11.51 -20.16
N SER A 373 -3.58 -10.34 -19.53
CA SER A 373 -2.87 -10.03 -18.29
C SER A 373 -3.74 -9.21 -17.35
N ALA A 374 -3.63 -9.51 -16.05
CA ALA A 374 -4.15 -8.71 -14.96
C ALA A 374 -2.97 -8.30 -14.06
N ALA A 375 -2.77 -7.01 -13.89
CA ALA A 375 -1.58 -6.46 -13.26
C ALA A 375 -1.91 -5.36 -12.23
N VAL A 376 -1.01 -5.20 -11.27
CA VAL A 376 -0.87 -4.04 -10.38
C VAL A 376 0.43 -3.35 -10.73
N VAL A 377 0.40 -2.05 -10.91
CA VAL A 377 1.58 -1.23 -11.22
C VAL A 377 1.78 -0.21 -10.09
N TYR A 378 2.97 -0.22 -9.50
CA TYR A 378 3.37 0.70 -8.44
C TYR A 378 4.03 1.94 -9.03
N ALA A 379 3.21 2.77 -9.68
CA ALA A 379 3.59 4.10 -10.14
C ALA A 379 3.57 5.11 -8.96
N GLY A 380 3.92 6.37 -9.21
CA GLY A 380 3.70 7.44 -8.25
C GLY A 380 2.24 7.52 -7.77
N ARG A 381 1.32 7.01 -8.60
CA ARG A 381 -0.07 6.70 -8.27
C ARG A 381 -0.38 5.28 -8.72
N PRO A 382 -0.54 4.30 -7.79
CA PRO A 382 -0.72 2.91 -8.18
C PRO A 382 -2.03 2.67 -8.90
N TYR A 383 -2.01 1.74 -9.86
CA TYR A 383 -3.19 1.37 -10.63
C TYR A 383 -3.25 -0.14 -10.90
N ALA A 384 -4.47 -0.65 -11.06
CA ALA A 384 -4.73 -1.98 -11.60
C ALA A 384 -5.02 -1.88 -13.10
N LEU A 385 -4.53 -2.84 -13.87
CA LEU A 385 -4.74 -2.94 -15.30
C LEU A 385 -5.16 -4.35 -15.67
N ALA A 386 -6.21 -4.50 -16.47
CA ALA A 386 -6.54 -5.74 -17.14
C ALA A 386 -6.62 -5.51 -18.64
N VAL A 387 -5.88 -6.32 -19.40
CA VAL A 387 -5.95 -6.40 -20.85
C VAL A 387 -6.35 -7.81 -21.24
N LEU A 388 -7.52 -7.95 -21.86
CA LEU A 388 -8.02 -9.21 -22.36
C LEU A 388 -8.19 -9.13 -23.88
N THR A 389 -7.76 -10.18 -24.58
CA THR A 389 -7.81 -10.20 -26.05
C THR A 389 -8.54 -11.43 -26.55
N GLY A 390 -9.26 -11.29 -27.67
CA GLY A 390 -9.80 -12.40 -28.46
C GLY A 390 -8.82 -12.85 -29.56
N TRP A 391 -7.51 -12.57 -29.38
CA TRP A 391 -6.41 -12.93 -30.27
C TRP A 391 -5.15 -13.20 -29.46
N GLY A 392 -4.19 -13.84 -30.04
CA GLY A 392 -2.88 -14.07 -29.46
C GLY A 392 -2.47 -15.54 -29.49
N GLU A 393 -1.81 -15.95 -30.57
CA GLU A 393 -1.08 -17.22 -30.65
C GLU A 393 0.21 -17.17 -29.82
N ARG A 394 0.40 -16.07 -29.05
CA ARG A 394 1.57 -15.76 -28.26
C ARG A 394 2.83 -15.59 -29.09
N THR A 395 2.70 -14.81 -30.15
CA THR A 395 3.83 -14.39 -30.98
C THR A 395 4.52 -13.16 -30.38
N GLU A 396 5.74 -12.85 -30.85
CA GLU A 396 6.42 -11.60 -30.49
C GLU A 396 5.59 -10.35 -30.87
N GLU A 397 4.71 -10.48 -31.87
CA GLU A 397 3.82 -9.41 -32.30
C GLU A 397 2.71 -9.20 -31.26
N ASP A 398 2.06 -10.28 -30.83
CA ASP A 398 1.01 -10.21 -29.80
C ASP A 398 1.55 -9.62 -28.48
N GLU A 399 2.74 -10.05 -28.05
CA GLU A 399 3.38 -9.49 -26.83
C GLU A 399 3.73 -8.01 -26.99
N ARG A 400 4.16 -7.57 -28.19
CA ARG A 400 4.42 -6.17 -28.47
C ARG A 400 3.14 -5.33 -28.44
N GLU A 401 2.04 -5.82 -29.00
CA GLU A 401 0.75 -5.12 -28.99
C GLU A 401 0.24 -4.95 -27.55
N LEU A 402 0.38 -5.97 -26.70
CA LEU A 402 0.07 -5.86 -25.28
C LEU A 402 0.96 -4.83 -24.56
N GLN A 403 2.26 -4.80 -24.89
CA GLN A 403 3.19 -3.82 -24.34
C GLN A 403 2.84 -2.39 -24.79
N GLU A 404 2.42 -2.18 -26.03
CA GLU A 404 1.98 -0.86 -26.52
C GLU A 404 0.75 -0.33 -25.76
N ILE A 405 -0.19 -1.23 -25.41
CA ILE A 405 -1.33 -0.88 -24.55
C ILE A 405 -0.83 -0.49 -23.15
N PHE A 406 0.08 -1.29 -22.60
CA PHE A 406 0.64 -1.04 -21.27
C PHE A 406 1.39 0.30 -21.22
N ASP A 407 2.31 0.55 -22.16
CA ASP A 407 3.11 1.77 -22.23
C ASP A 407 2.22 3.02 -22.34
N LEU A 408 1.13 2.92 -23.11
CA LEU A 408 0.18 4.02 -23.23
C LEU A 408 -0.55 4.28 -21.90
N VAL A 409 -0.99 3.22 -21.18
CA VAL A 409 -1.61 3.38 -19.86
C VAL A 409 -0.62 3.96 -18.87
N GLU A 410 0.62 3.44 -18.83
CA GLU A 410 1.67 3.94 -17.94
C GLU A 410 1.88 5.46 -18.13
N SER A 411 1.88 5.93 -19.39
CA SER A 411 2.01 7.36 -19.72
C SER A 411 0.87 8.24 -19.19
N PHE A 412 -0.26 7.67 -18.79
CA PHE A 412 -1.38 8.41 -18.24
C PHE A 412 -1.21 8.69 -16.75
N PHE A 413 -0.42 7.89 -16.06
CA PHE A 413 -0.21 8.02 -14.63
C PHE A 413 1.04 8.86 -14.32
N PRO A 414 1.04 9.64 -13.22
CA PRO A 414 2.20 10.44 -12.86
C PRO A 414 3.41 9.55 -12.55
N GLU A 415 4.57 9.99 -13.03
CA GLU A 415 5.84 9.39 -12.66
C GLU A 415 6.07 9.51 -11.14
N VAL A 416 6.86 8.59 -10.60
CA VAL A 416 7.38 8.73 -9.24
C VAL A 416 8.25 9.97 -9.22
N ALA A 417 7.93 10.93 -8.35
CA ALA A 417 8.78 12.11 -8.20
C ALA A 417 10.19 11.66 -7.78
N GLU A 418 11.19 11.95 -8.61
CA GLU A 418 12.60 11.76 -8.22
C GLU A 418 12.87 12.65 -7.01
N GLY A 419 13.00 12.05 -5.82
CA GLY A 419 13.26 12.70 -4.54
C GLY A 419 14.72 13.13 -4.36
#